data_430f57e37aad6800b497f1007f20332d
#
_entry.id   430f57e37aad6800b497f1007f20332d
#
_cell.length_a   1.000
_cell.length_b   1.000
_cell.length_c   1.000
_cell.angle_alpha   90.00
_cell.angle_beta   90.00
_cell.angle_gamma   90.00
#
_symmetry.space_group_name_H-M   'P 1'
#
loop_
_entity.id
_entity.type
_entity.pdbx_description
1 polymer ?
#
loop_
_entity_poly.entity_id
_entity_poly.type
_entity_poly.pdbx_seq_one_letter_code
_entity_poly.pdbx_strand_id
1 'polypeptide(L)'
;MINNNFRVLQLGKFYPICGGVEKVAYDLMSGLSEQNVYCDMMCAATNGESRIISVNEHAKVICCHTLAKVAATMISPAMIFALKKVQDQYDIIHVHHPDPMACLALLLSGYKGKVVLHWHSDIQKQRILLRLYSPLQKWLIRRADKIVGTSPVYLSESPFLRKVQHKTVCLPIGVDPMCPDAAGVRKIKDRYKGKKIIFSLGRLVTYKGYEFLIAATKYLKDNYMILIGGTGALREKLQEEINSMHLRGKVKLLGHVSGEELPSYYGACDVFCLSS
;
A
#
# COMPACT_ATOMS: atom_id res chain seq x y z
N MET A 1 -9.79 11.94 28.11
CA MET A 1 -9.21 10.59 28.09
C MET A 1 -10.05 9.78 27.10
N ILE A 2 -9.44 9.28 26.04
CA ILE A 2 -10.12 8.35 25.10
C ILE A 2 -10.37 7.07 25.90
N ASN A 3 -11.63 6.63 25.91
CA ASN A 3 -11.99 5.36 26.56
C ASN A 3 -11.31 4.23 25.75
N ASN A 4 -10.20 3.68 26.25
CA ASN A 4 -9.34 2.71 25.53
C ASN A 4 -9.95 1.29 25.44
N ASN A 5 -11.22 1.12 25.73
CA ASN A 5 -11.88 -0.19 25.72
C ASN A 5 -12.39 -0.63 24.33
N PHE A 6 -12.13 0.15 23.27
CA PHE A 6 -12.51 -0.27 21.91
C PHE A 6 -11.58 -1.33 21.37
N ARG A 7 -12.17 -2.34 20.75
CA ARG A 7 -11.45 -3.39 20.01
C ARG A 7 -11.68 -3.20 18.52
N VAL A 8 -10.59 -3.06 17.78
CA VAL A 8 -10.60 -2.81 16.34
C VAL A 8 -10.04 -4.01 15.58
N LEU A 9 -10.67 -4.38 14.47
CA LEU A 9 -10.14 -5.36 13.54
C LEU A 9 -9.84 -4.68 12.22
N GLN A 10 -8.55 -4.60 11.85
CA GLN A 10 -8.13 -4.23 10.49
C GLN A 10 -8.37 -5.43 9.57
N LEU A 11 -9.19 -5.29 8.54
CA LEU A 11 -9.43 -6.33 7.56
C LEU A 11 -8.59 -5.99 6.31
N GLY A 12 -7.40 -6.57 6.25
CA GLY A 12 -6.37 -6.31 5.24
C GLY A 12 -6.27 -7.40 4.19
N LYS A 13 -5.46 -7.17 3.15
CA LYS A 13 -5.35 -8.08 2.00
C LYS A 13 -4.58 -9.36 2.33
N PHE A 14 -3.31 -9.24 2.67
CA PHE A 14 -2.42 -10.40 2.90
C PHE A 14 -1.20 -10.06 3.77
N TYR A 15 -0.58 -11.12 4.27
CA TYR A 15 0.67 -11.09 5.02
C TYR A 15 1.63 -12.16 4.47
N PRO A 16 2.95 -11.94 4.39
CA PRO A 16 3.71 -10.76 4.84
C PRO A 16 3.40 -9.48 4.04
N ILE A 17 3.73 -8.34 4.65
CA ILE A 17 3.47 -7.01 4.11
C ILE A 17 4.36 -6.78 2.88
N CYS A 18 3.73 -6.54 1.72
CA CYS A 18 4.44 -6.35 0.45
C CYS A 18 4.08 -5.05 -0.28
N GLY A 19 3.00 -4.39 0.10
CA GLY A 19 2.46 -3.25 -0.65
C GLY A 19 1.94 -2.12 0.21
N GLY A 20 1.44 -1.08 -0.44
CA GLY A 20 1.00 0.13 0.23
C GLY A 20 -0.23 -0.08 1.12
N VAL A 21 -1.24 -0.81 0.63
CA VAL A 21 -2.51 -1.01 1.38
C VAL A 21 -2.28 -1.87 2.62
N GLU A 22 -1.53 -2.96 2.47
CA GLU A 22 -1.20 -3.87 3.58
C GLU A 22 -0.34 -3.16 4.64
N LYS A 23 0.60 -2.33 4.19
CA LYS A 23 1.44 -1.52 5.08
C LYS A 23 0.59 -0.55 5.90
N VAL A 24 -0.35 0.16 5.28
CA VAL A 24 -1.25 1.08 5.99
C VAL A 24 -2.10 0.35 7.03
N ALA A 25 -2.66 -0.83 6.68
CA ALA A 25 -3.44 -1.62 7.63
C ALA A 25 -2.58 -2.08 8.82
N TYR A 26 -1.36 -2.53 8.55
CA TYR A 26 -0.43 -2.97 9.58
C TYR A 26 0.04 -1.80 10.46
N ASP A 27 0.38 -0.65 9.88
CA ASP A 27 0.82 0.53 10.61
C ASP A 27 -0.28 1.10 11.50
N LEU A 28 -1.54 1.09 11.03
CA LEU A 28 -2.69 1.47 11.84
C LEU A 28 -2.90 0.50 13.01
N MET A 29 -2.75 -0.82 12.77
CA MET A 29 -2.81 -1.82 13.84
C MET A 29 -1.70 -1.58 14.87
N SER A 30 -0.44 -1.44 14.43
CA SER A 30 0.70 -1.24 15.30
C SER A 30 0.57 0.07 16.10
N GLY A 31 0.34 1.18 15.42
CA GLY A 31 0.23 2.49 16.06
C GLY A 31 -0.93 2.62 17.04
N LEU A 32 -2.07 1.99 16.77
CA LEU A 32 -3.17 1.94 17.73
C LEU A 32 -2.82 1.08 18.94
N SER A 33 -2.18 -0.07 18.72
CA SER A 33 -1.79 -0.97 19.80
C SER A 33 -0.72 -0.39 20.72
N GLU A 34 0.20 0.41 20.20
CA GLU A 34 1.20 1.17 20.97
C GLU A 34 0.55 2.26 21.85
N GLN A 35 -0.67 2.68 21.51
CA GLN A 35 -1.48 3.59 22.32
C GLN A 35 -2.46 2.84 23.25
N ASN A 36 -2.23 1.56 23.51
CA ASN A 36 -3.05 0.67 24.35
C ASN A 36 -4.50 0.47 23.83
N VAL A 37 -4.71 0.57 22.50
CA VAL A 37 -5.97 0.19 21.87
C VAL A 37 -5.84 -1.22 21.33
N TYR A 38 -6.73 -2.14 21.70
CA TYR A 38 -6.74 -3.48 21.11
C TYR A 38 -7.06 -3.41 19.62
N CYS A 39 -6.08 -3.71 18.80
CA CYS A 39 -6.21 -3.64 17.36
C CYS A 39 -5.54 -4.83 16.68
N ASP A 40 -6.33 -5.76 16.20
CA ASP A 40 -5.86 -6.92 15.46
C ASP A 40 -5.95 -6.68 13.94
N MET A 41 -5.21 -7.47 13.16
CA MET A 41 -5.32 -7.51 11.70
C MET A 41 -5.70 -8.92 11.24
N MET A 42 -6.75 -9.05 10.42
CA MET A 42 -7.09 -10.30 9.73
C MET A 42 -6.84 -10.15 8.24
N CYS A 43 -6.14 -11.12 7.65
CA CYS A 43 -5.73 -11.08 6.25
C CYS A 43 -5.54 -12.49 5.68
N ALA A 44 -5.36 -12.58 4.36
CA ALA A 44 -5.01 -13.82 3.68
C ALA A 44 -3.50 -14.13 3.83
N ALA A 45 -3.14 -15.39 3.98
CA ALA A 45 -1.75 -15.84 4.01
C ALA A 45 -1.20 -15.98 2.58
N THR A 46 -0.02 -15.41 2.29
CA THR A 46 0.60 -15.54 0.95
C THR A 46 1.16 -16.93 0.68
N ASN A 47 1.53 -17.65 1.73
CA ASN A 47 2.02 -19.05 1.66
C ASN A 47 0.92 -20.10 1.77
N GLY A 48 -0.35 -19.69 1.82
CA GLY A 48 -1.50 -20.59 1.92
C GLY A 48 -1.86 -21.09 3.32
N GLU A 49 -1.03 -20.91 4.34
CA GLU A 49 -1.26 -21.47 5.68
C GLU A 49 -1.92 -20.48 6.65
N SER A 50 -2.84 -21.02 7.46
CA SER A 50 -3.44 -20.26 8.56
C SER A 50 -2.49 -20.20 9.76
N ARG A 51 -2.29 -18.99 10.32
CA ARG A 51 -1.47 -18.79 11.51
C ARG A 51 -1.87 -17.52 12.24
N ILE A 52 -1.52 -17.44 13.51
CA ILE A 52 -1.63 -16.23 14.32
C ILE A 52 -0.23 -15.77 14.69
N ILE A 53 0.05 -14.49 14.48
CA ILE A 53 1.33 -13.86 14.78
C ILE A 53 1.06 -12.81 15.85
N SER A 54 1.62 -12.99 17.05
CA SER A 54 1.57 -11.98 18.10
C SER A 54 2.51 -10.83 17.73
N VAL A 55 2.03 -9.60 17.81
CA VAL A 55 2.81 -8.38 17.57
C VAL A 55 3.20 -7.75 18.91
N ASN A 56 2.22 -7.53 19.77
CA ASN A 56 2.39 -7.10 21.15
C ASN A 56 1.19 -7.52 22.00
N GLU A 57 1.06 -7.02 23.22
CA GLU A 57 -0.03 -7.37 24.15
C GLU A 57 -1.41 -6.95 23.64
N HIS A 58 -1.50 -5.96 22.74
CA HIS A 58 -2.74 -5.38 22.23
C HIS A 58 -2.97 -5.66 20.74
N ALA A 59 -2.06 -6.41 20.08
CA ALA A 59 -2.15 -6.66 18.64
C ALA A 59 -1.67 -8.04 18.22
N LYS A 60 -2.39 -8.66 17.30
CA LYS A 60 -2.00 -9.87 16.57
C LYS A 60 -2.44 -9.81 15.13
N VAL A 61 -1.72 -10.55 14.25
CA VAL A 61 -2.12 -10.77 12.86
C VAL A 61 -2.72 -12.16 12.73
N ILE A 62 -3.95 -12.24 12.24
CA ILE A 62 -4.70 -13.48 11.99
C ILE A 62 -4.60 -13.75 10.49
N CYS A 63 -3.67 -14.62 10.08
CA CYS A 63 -3.51 -15.05 8.69
C CYS A 63 -4.47 -16.20 8.40
N CYS A 64 -5.30 -16.06 7.37
CA CYS A 64 -6.26 -17.07 6.95
C CYS A 64 -5.74 -17.84 5.73
N HIS A 65 -5.97 -19.16 5.71
CA HIS A 65 -5.59 -20.02 4.59
C HIS A 65 -6.10 -19.48 3.25
N THR A 66 -5.22 -19.50 2.24
CA THR A 66 -5.49 -19.03 0.89
C THR A 66 -5.48 -20.21 -0.09
N LEU A 67 -6.57 -20.37 -0.85
CA LEU A 67 -6.70 -21.40 -1.87
C LEU A 67 -5.99 -21.02 -3.18
N ALA A 68 -6.12 -19.76 -3.58
CA ALA A 68 -5.58 -19.28 -4.85
C ALA A 68 -5.41 -17.76 -4.84
N LYS A 69 -4.60 -17.27 -5.79
CA LYS A 69 -4.49 -15.85 -6.11
C LYS A 69 -5.08 -15.58 -7.49
N VAL A 70 -6.12 -14.76 -7.57
CA VAL A 70 -6.75 -14.36 -8.83
C VAL A 70 -6.56 -12.86 -9.01
N ALA A 71 -5.84 -12.48 -10.04
CA ALA A 71 -5.39 -11.10 -10.26
C ALA A 71 -4.64 -10.55 -9.01
N ALA A 72 -5.16 -9.50 -8.37
CA ALA A 72 -4.59 -8.93 -7.16
C ALA A 72 -5.33 -9.36 -5.88
N THR A 73 -6.25 -10.33 -5.95
CA THR A 73 -7.07 -10.80 -4.83
C THR A 73 -6.67 -12.20 -4.41
N MET A 74 -6.44 -12.40 -3.12
CA MET A 74 -6.29 -13.71 -2.52
C MET A 74 -7.66 -14.31 -2.24
N ILE A 75 -7.92 -15.52 -2.72
CA ILE A 75 -9.17 -16.25 -2.49
C ILE A 75 -9.01 -17.07 -1.20
N SER A 76 -9.61 -16.60 -0.14
CA SER A 76 -9.50 -17.18 1.20
C SER A 76 -10.87 -17.38 1.84
N PRO A 77 -11.60 -18.46 1.51
CA PRO A 77 -12.87 -18.77 2.19
C PRO A 77 -12.72 -18.91 3.70
N ALA A 78 -11.54 -19.36 4.17
CA ALA A 78 -11.21 -19.46 5.58
C ALA A 78 -11.37 -18.13 6.33
N MET A 79 -11.16 -16.97 5.65
CA MET A 79 -11.36 -15.64 6.23
C MET A 79 -12.83 -15.40 6.63
N ILE A 80 -13.80 -15.93 5.87
CA ILE A 80 -15.24 -15.80 6.17
C ILE A 80 -15.55 -16.48 7.49
N PHE A 81 -15.10 -17.73 7.65
CA PHE A 81 -15.34 -18.52 8.86
C PHE A 81 -14.58 -17.96 10.07
N ALA A 82 -13.32 -17.54 9.86
CA ALA A 82 -12.52 -16.92 10.89
C ALA A 82 -13.16 -15.62 11.39
N LEU A 83 -13.61 -14.76 10.49
CA LEU A 83 -14.27 -13.52 10.85
C LEU A 83 -15.58 -13.78 11.60
N LYS A 84 -16.41 -14.69 11.11
CA LYS A 84 -17.68 -15.06 11.78
C LYS A 84 -17.46 -15.56 13.20
N LYS A 85 -16.34 -16.25 13.47
CA LYS A 85 -16.01 -16.78 14.79
C LYS A 85 -15.59 -15.70 15.79
N VAL A 86 -14.95 -14.61 15.31
CA VAL A 86 -14.34 -13.62 16.21
C VAL A 86 -15.00 -12.24 16.17
N GLN A 87 -15.91 -11.99 15.23
CA GLN A 87 -16.47 -10.65 14.97
C GLN A 87 -17.08 -9.97 16.19
N ASP A 88 -17.73 -10.74 17.06
CA ASP A 88 -18.40 -10.22 18.27
C ASP A 88 -17.40 -9.74 19.34
N GLN A 89 -16.11 -9.98 19.13
CA GLN A 89 -15.03 -9.48 19.99
C GLN A 89 -14.60 -8.06 19.61
N TYR A 90 -15.09 -7.51 18.49
CA TYR A 90 -14.66 -6.22 17.97
C TYR A 90 -15.82 -5.23 17.86
N ASP A 91 -15.59 -4.01 18.31
CA ASP A 91 -16.55 -2.90 18.21
C ASP A 91 -16.52 -2.28 16.81
N ILE A 92 -15.34 -2.32 16.16
CA ILE A 92 -15.09 -1.71 14.86
C ILE A 92 -14.37 -2.70 13.96
N ILE A 93 -14.89 -2.90 12.74
CA ILE A 93 -14.16 -3.53 11.64
C ILE A 93 -13.76 -2.46 10.64
N HIS A 94 -12.44 -2.32 10.40
CA HIS A 94 -11.85 -1.36 9.47
C HIS A 94 -11.42 -2.08 8.20
N VAL A 95 -12.17 -1.91 7.11
CA VAL A 95 -11.96 -2.60 5.83
C VAL A 95 -11.12 -1.74 4.90
N HIS A 96 -10.06 -2.30 4.33
CA HIS A 96 -9.17 -1.64 3.38
C HIS A 96 -9.54 -1.96 1.94
N HIS A 97 -10.14 -0.99 1.21
CA HIS A 97 -10.53 -1.13 -0.19
C HIS A 97 -9.38 -0.69 -1.15
N PRO A 98 -9.13 -1.41 -2.26
CA PRO A 98 -9.94 -2.52 -2.79
C PRO A 98 -9.49 -3.89 -2.28
N ASP A 99 -10.38 -4.59 -1.63
CA ASP A 99 -10.23 -6.00 -1.27
C ASP A 99 -11.57 -6.73 -1.38
N PRO A 100 -11.84 -7.41 -2.52
CA PRO A 100 -13.09 -8.15 -2.72
C PRO A 100 -13.31 -9.28 -1.71
N MET A 101 -12.22 -9.94 -1.25
CA MET A 101 -12.34 -11.04 -0.29
C MET A 101 -12.71 -10.54 1.10
N ALA A 102 -12.07 -9.46 1.57
CA ALA A 102 -12.42 -8.82 2.84
C ALA A 102 -13.88 -8.31 2.83
N CYS A 103 -14.30 -7.71 1.72
CA CYS A 103 -15.68 -7.26 1.55
C CYS A 103 -16.69 -8.41 1.61
N LEU A 104 -16.39 -9.53 0.93
CA LEU A 104 -17.24 -10.73 0.94
C LEU A 104 -17.28 -11.37 2.34
N ALA A 105 -16.13 -11.44 3.02
CA ALA A 105 -16.06 -11.96 4.38
C ALA A 105 -16.92 -11.12 5.33
N LEU A 106 -16.85 -9.80 5.25
CA LEU A 106 -17.68 -8.92 6.05
C LEU A 106 -19.18 -9.10 5.77
N LEU A 107 -19.57 -9.21 4.48
CA LEU A 107 -20.97 -9.43 4.11
C LEU A 107 -21.50 -10.75 4.71
N LEU A 108 -20.76 -11.84 4.51
CA LEU A 108 -21.19 -13.18 4.90
C LEU A 108 -21.04 -13.46 6.40
N SER A 109 -20.22 -12.70 7.10
CA SER A 109 -20.11 -12.78 8.57
C SER A 109 -21.40 -12.33 9.26
N GLY A 110 -22.12 -11.38 8.65
CA GLY A 110 -23.31 -10.79 9.24
C GLY A 110 -23.02 -9.79 10.36
N TYR A 111 -21.79 -9.26 10.44
CA TYR A 111 -21.36 -8.31 11.47
C TYR A 111 -22.27 -7.09 11.60
N LYS A 112 -22.67 -6.76 12.84
CA LYS A 112 -23.61 -5.67 13.16
C LYS A 112 -22.96 -4.43 13.78
N GLY A 113 -21.71 -4.53 14.21
CA GLY A 113 -20.96 -3.42 14.81
C GLY A 113 -20.59 -2.33 13.79
N LYS A 114 -19.73 -1.41 14.20
CA LYS A 114 -19.30 -0.28 13.37
C LYS A 114 -18.34 -0.70 12.27
N VAL A 115 -18.54 -0.15 11.07
CA VAL A 115 -17.67 -0.41 9.91
C VAL A 115 -17.03 0.89 9.43
N VAL A 116 -15.71 0.92 9.40
CA VAL A 116 -14.93 1.96 8.75
C VAL A 116 -14.40 1.40 7.43
N LEU A 117 -14.58 2.14 6.35
CA LEU A 117 -14.07 1.79 5.02
C LEU A 117 -12.91 2.70 4.65
N HIS A 118 -11.70 2.16 4.56
CA HIS A 118 -10.54 2.91 4.07
C HIS A 118 -10.46 2.79 2.54
N TRP A 119 -10.69 3.90 1.86
CA TRP A 119 -10.71 3.98 0.40
C TRP A 119 -9.35 4.40 -0.14
N HIS A 120 -8.49 3.42 -0.48
CA HIS A 120 -7.13 3.68 -0.96
C HIS A 120 -7.06 4.02 -2.44
N SER A 121 -7.89 3.37 -3.27
CA SER A 121 -7.91 3.62 -4.71
C SER A 121 -9.18 3.13 -5.38
N ASP A 122 -9.56 3.78 -6.47
CA ASP A 122 -10.56 3.29 -7.40
C ASP A 122 -9.98 2.13 -8.22
N ILE A 123 -10.82 1.15 -8.57
CA ILE A 123 -10.44 0.06 -9.47
C ILE A 123 -10.61 0.55 -10.91
N GLN A 124 -9.49 0.83 -11.59
CA GLN A 124 -9.52 1.41 -12.94
C GLN A 124 -9.33 0.40 -14.08
N LYS A 125 -8.47 -0.62 -13.90
CA LYS A 125 -7.99 -1.47 -15.01
C LYS A 125 -8.79 -2.74 -15.26
N GLN A 126 -9.53 -3.28 -14.31
CA GLN A 126 -10.17 -4.59 -14.40
C GLN A 126 -11.69 -4.44 -14.63
N ARG A 127 -12.09 -3.87 -15.76
CA ARG A 127 -13.50 -3.51 -16.03
C ARG A 127 -14.50 -4.66 -15.87
N ILE A 128 -14.14 -5.86 -16.33
CA ILE A 128 -15.02 -7.06 -16.23
C ILE A 128 -15.12 -7.49 -14.75
N LEU A 129 -13.98 -7.63 -14.06
CA LEU A 129 -13.96 -8.00 -12.64
C LEU A 129 -14.64 -6.93 -11.77
N LEU A 130 -14.47 -5.65 -12.11
CA LEU A 130 -15.15 -4.55 -11.44
C LEU A 130 -16.67 -4.66 -11.60
N ARG A 131 -17.16 -5.06 -12.77
CA ARG A 131 -18.60 -5.24 -13.02
C ARG A 131 -19.19 -6.32 -12.11
N LEU A 132 -18.47 -7.43 -11.91
CA LEU A 132 -18.84 -8.49 -10.97
C LEU A 132 -18.74 -8.04 -9.50
N TYR A 133 -17.72 -7.28 -9.16
CA TYR A 133 -17.49 -6.77 -7.79
C TYR A 133 -18.40 -5.59 -7.45
N SER A 134 -18.87 -4.83 -8.42
CA SER A 134 -19.64 -3.59 -8.22
C SER A 134 -20.82 -3.70 -7.25
N PRO A 135 -21.66 -4.76 -7.28
CA PRO A 135 -22.74 -4.90 -6.30
C PRO A 135 -22.22 -4.99 -4.86
N LEU A 136 -21.16 -5.75 -4.65
CA LEU A 136 -20.51 -5.94 -3.35
C LEU A 136 -19.84 -4.65 -2.87
N GLN A 137 -19.16 -3.93 -3.76
CA GLN A 137 -18.57 -2.62 -3.49
C GLN A 137 -19.64 -1.58 -3.09
N LYS A 138 -20.75 -1.53 -3.83
CA LYS A 138 -21.87 -0.64 -3.50
C LYS A 138 -22.51 -0.97 -2.15
N TRP A 139 -22.61 -2.26 -1.84
CA TRP A 139 -23.05 -2.71 -0.53
C TRP A 139 -22.10 -2.21 0.57
N LEU A 140 -20.79 -2.40 0.42
CA LEU A 140 -19.79 -1.99 1.40
C LEU A 140 -19.81 -0.47 1.62
N ILE A 141 -19.90 0.33 0.54
CA ILE A 141 -20.04 1.78 0.62
C ILE A 141 -21.30 2.18 1.43
N ARG A 142 -22.43 1.51 1.23
CA ARG A 142 -23.65 1.77 2.00
C ARG A 142 -23.52 1.34 3.46
N ARG A 143 -22.93 0.16 3.69
CA ARG A 143 -22.76 -0.46 5.01
C ARG A 143 -21.83 0.32 5.93
N ALA A 144 -20.80 0.94 5.36
CA ALA A 144 -19.82 1.69 6.15
C ALA A 144 -20.44 2.87 6.90
N ASP A 145 -20.12 3.00 8.18
CA ASP A 145 -20.50 4.14 9.02
C ASP A 145 -19.65 5.38 8.68
N LYS A 146 -18.36 5.17 8.40
CA LYS A 146 -17.41 6.20 7.93
C LYS A 146 -16.58 5.66 6.79
N ILE A 147 -16.22 6.55 5.87
CA ILE A 147 -15.31 6.27 4.75
C ILE A 147 -14.11 7.18 4.88
N VAL A 148 -12.94 6.57 5.03
CA VAL A 148 -11.66 7.27 5.17
C VAL A 148 -10.95 7.26 3.83
N GLY A 149 -10.40 8.40 3.42
CA GLY A 149 -9.51 8.51 2.26
C GLY A 149 -8.32 9.40 2.57
N THR A 150 -7.30 9.32 1.74
CA THR A 150 -5.99 9.91 2.01
C THR A 150 -5.85 11.36 1.52
N SER A 151 -6.79 11.83 0.69
CA SER A 151 -6.77 13.18 0.12
C SER A 151 -8.19 13.73 -0.03
N PRO A 152 -8.44 15.00 0.31
CA PRO A 152 -9.75 15.63 0.13
C PRO A 152 -10.20 15.63 -1.33
N VAL A 153 -9.29 15.98 -2.25
CA VAL A 153 -9.54 16.01 -3.69
C VAL A 153 -9.94 14.60 -4.19
N TYR A 154 -9.21 13.58 -3.77
CA TYR A 154 -9.51 12.21 -4.17
C TYR A 154 -10.88 11.74 -3.67
N LEU A 155 -11.25 12.08 -2.43
CA LEU A 155 -12.57 11.77 -1.88
C LEU A 155 -13.70 12.47 -2.63
N SER A 156 -13.51 13.75 -3.01
CA SER A 156 -14.53 14.53 -3.72
C SER A 156 -14.72 14.12 -5.18
N GLU A 157 -13.63 13.71 -5.84
CA GLU A 157 -13.64 13.40 -7.27
C GLU A 157 -13.99 11.94 -7.58
N SER A 158 -13.82 11.00 -6.63
CA SER A 158 -14.16 9.60 -6.85
C SER A 158 -15.62 9.42 -7.25
N PRO A 159 -15.90 8.86 -8.44
CA PRO A 159 -17.27 8.66 -8.93
C PRO A 159 -18.08 7.71 -8.04
N PHE A 160 -17.42 6.87 -7.26
CA PHE A 160 -18.04 5.91 -6.34
C PHE A 160 -18.50 6.56 -5.04
N LEU A 161 -17.87 7.67 -4.62
CA LEU A 161 -18.12 8.32 -3.33
C LEU A 161 -18.98 9.56 -3.40
N ARG A 162 -19.32 10.06 -4.59
CA ARG A 162 -20.10 11.31 -4.79
C ARG A 162 -21.38 11.39 -3.96
N LYS A 163 -22.10 10.27 -3.81
CA LYS A 163 -23.40 10.21 -3.09
C LYS A 163 -23.26 10.04 -1.58
N VAL A 164 -22.05 9.85 -1.07
CA VAL A 164 -21.79 9.53 0.35
C VAL A 164 -20.77 10.46 1.02
N GLN A 165 -20.58 11.67 0.45
CA GLN A 165 -19.64 12.68 0.95
C GLN A 165 -19.88 13.03 2.43
N HIS A 166 -21.12 12.99 2.90
CA HIS A 166 -21.51 13.29 4.29
C HIS A 166 -20.87 12.36 5.32
N LYS A 167 -20.36 11.20 4.91
CA LYS A 167 -19.68 10.24 5.80
C LYS A 167 -18.20 10.02 5.44
N THR A 168 -17.64 10.81 4.52
CA THR A 168 -16.22 10.77 4.21
C THR A 168 -15.40 11.59 5.20
N VAL A 169 -14.20 11.12 5.49
CA VAL A 169 -13.21 11.79 6.33
C VAL A 169 -11.86 11.68 5.65
N CYS A 170 -11.12 12.77 5.55
CA CYS A 170 -9.75 12.75 5.08
C CYS A 170 -8.80 12.42 6.24
N LEU A 171 -8.03 11.36 6.08
CA LEU A 171 -6.95 10.96 6.99
C LEU A 171 -5.71 10.66 6.14
N PRO A 172 -4.75 11.58 6.06
CA PRO A 172 -3.49 11.34 5.35
C PRO A 172 -2.75 10.14 5.95
N ILE A 173 -2.05 9.38 5.09
CA ILE A 173 -1.20 8.29 5.55
C ILE A 173 0.02 8.90 6.26
N GLY A 174 0.24 8.51 7.52
CA GLY A 174 1.44 8.81 8.25
C GLY A 174 2.65 8.04 7.68
N VAL A 175 3.82 8.62 7.80
CA VAL A 175 5.10 7.97 7.50
C VAL A 175 6.06 8.22 8.65
N ASP A 176 6.79 7.19 9.03
CA ASP A 176 7.81 7.33 10.04
C ASP A 176 8.99 8.17 9.51
N PRO A 177 9.60 9.03 10.34
CA PRO A 177 10.80 9.74 9.97
C PRO A 177 11.91 8.76 9.57
N MET A 178 12.53 8.99 8.41
CA MET A 178 13.66 8.20 7.97
C MET A 178 14.95 8.88 8.34
N CYS A 179 15.81 8.20 9.11
CA CYS A 179 17.14 8.68 9.47
C CYS A 179 18.15 8.04 8.51
N PRO A 180 18.79 8.82 7.59
CA PRO A 180 19.80 8.30 6.70
C PRO A 180 21.05 7.88 7.49
N ASP A 181 21.58 6.69 7.20
CA ASP A 181 22.90 6.29 7.67
C ASP A 181 23.99 7.08 6.93
N ALA A 182 24.83 7.80 7.69
CA ALA A 182 25.88 8.64 7.13
C ALA A 182 26.91 7.86 6.27
N ALA A 183 27.22 6.62 6.65
CA ALA A 183 28.11 5.75 5.88
C ALA A 183 27.46 5.30 4.55
N GLY A 184 26.19 4.93 4.59
CA GLY A 184 25.40 4.59 3.40
C GLY A 184 25.28 5.77 2.44
N VAL A 185 24.99 6.97 2.95
CA VAL A 185 24.95 8.21 2.15
C VAL A 185 26.30 8.46 1.47
N ARG A 186 27.40 8.38 2.23
CA ARG A 186 28.75 8.58 1.69
C ARG A 186 29.06 7.55 0.61
N LYS A 187 28.78 6.28 0.83
CA LYS A 187 28.99 5.19 -0.15
C LYS A 187 28.26 5.46 -1.48
N ILE A 188 27.03 5.98 -1.41
CA ILE A 188 26.27 6.32 -2.62
C ILE A 188 26.89 7.54 -3.32
N LYS A 189 27.22 8.60 -2.58
CA LYS A 189 27.86 9.81 -3.13
C LYS A 189 29.24 9.52 -3.76
N ASP A 190 30.05 8.67 -3.13
CA ASP A 190 31.35 8.27 -3.66
C ASP A 190 31.22 7.46 -4.96
N ARG A 191 30.21 6.55 -5.04
CA ARG A 191 29.91 5.78 -6.26
C ARG A 191 29.55 6.68 -7.45
N TYR A 192 28.92 7.82 -7.20
CA TYR A 192 28.48 8.77 -8.23
C TYR A 192 29.19 10.11 -8.07
N LYS A 193 30.47 10.09 -7.68
CA LYS A 193 31.28 11.27 -7.44
C LYS A 193 31.24 12.26 -8.61
N GLY A 194 31.03 13.54 -8.31
CA GLY A 194 30.90 14.61 -9.31
C GLY A 194 29.53 14.67 -10.02
N LYS A 195 28.59 13.78 -9.67
CA LYS A 195 27.22 13.81 -10.22
C LYS A 195 26.23 14.37 -9.22
N LYS A 196 25.24 15.11 -9.73
CA LYS A 196 24.01 15.42 -9.01
C LYS A 196 23.03 14.26 -9.18
N ILE A 197 22.52 13.74 -8.07
CA ILE A 197 21.71 12.53 -8.06
C ILE A 197 20.23 12.91 -8.05
N ILE A 198 19.50 12.46 -9.09
CA ILE A 198 18.04 12.46 -9.12
C ILE A 198 17.59 11.06 -8.76
N PHE A 199 16.88 10.90 -7.64
CA PHE A 199 16.37 9.60 -7.21
C PHE A 199 14.86 9.50 -7.45
N SER A 200 14.42 8.35 -7.90
CA SER A 200 13.00 8.01 -8.03
C SER A 200 12.76 6.59 -7.51
N LEU A 201 11.62 6.36 -6.87
CA LEU A 201 11.29 5.06 -6.27
C LEU A 201 9.85 4.66 -6.59
N GLY A 202 9.66 3.41 -6.99
CA GLY A 202 8.32 2.84 -7.14
C GLY A 202 8.28 1.62 -8.04
N ARG A 203 7.09 1.01 -8.16
CA ARG A 203 6.90 -0.12 -9.06
C ARG A 203 7.12 0.30 -10.51
N LEU A 204 7.87 -0.49 -11.27
CA LEU A 204 8.13 -0.23 -12.69
C LEU A 204 6.89 -0.64 -13.53
N VAL A 205 5.89 0.24 -13.55
CA VAL A 205 4.60 0.07 -14.23
C VAL A 205 4.22 1.37 -14.96
N THR A 206 3.38 1.27 -15.98
CA THR A 206 3.07 2.36 -16.93
C THR A 206 2.66 3.67 -16.27
N TYR A 207 1.78 3.64 -15.25
CA TYR A 207 1.29 4.87 -14.64
C TYR A 207 2.33 5.61 -13.79
N LYS A 208 3.52 5.02 -13.57
CA LYS A 208 4.64 5.68 -12.88
C LYS A 208 5.47 6.55 -13.80
N GLY A 209 5.30 6.43 -15.14
CA GLY A 209 5.86 7.37 -16.12
C GLY A 209 7.38 7.41 -16.16
N TYR A 210 8.07 6.31 -15.85
CA TYR A 210 9.54 6.28 -15.84
C TYR A 210 10.16 6.53 -17.24
N GLU A 211 9.45 6.19 -18.30
CA GLU A 211 9.80 6.54 -19.67
C GLU A 211 9.96 8.05 -19.86
N PHE A 212 9.10 8.85 -19.24
CA PHE A 212 9.22 10.32 -19.28
C PHE A 212 10.44 10.81 -18.50
N LEU A 213 10.74 10.19 -17.36
CA LEU A 213 11.94 10.53 -16.58
C LEU A 213 13.23 10.18 -17.34
N ILE A 214 13.26 9.03 -18.03
CA ILE A 214 14.38 8.62 -18.89
C ILE A 214 14.50 9.62 -20.07
N ALA A 215 13.42 9.94 -20.75
CA ALA A 215 13.43 10.88 -21.86
C ALA A 215 13.86 12.31 -21.46
N ALA A 216 13.61 12.70 -20.19
CA ALA A 216 14.02 14.01 -19.67
C ALA A 216 15.56 14.18 -19.59
N THR A 217 16.35 13.09 -19.66
CA THR A 217 17.83 13.16 -19.65
C THR A 217 18.40 14.03 -20.75
N LYS A 218 17.70 14.16 -21.89
CA LYS A 218 18.13 15.04 -23.01
C LYS A 218 18.21 16.52 -22.62
N TYR A 219 17.54 16.91 -21.55
CA TYR A 219 17.57 18.29 -21.04
C TYR A 219 18.53 18.45 -19.86
N LEU A 220 19.15 17.38 -19.41
CA LEU A 220 20.07 17.39 -18.27
C LEU A 220 21.54 17.47 -18.74
N LYS A 221 22.33 18.23 -18.01
CA LYS A 221 23.78 18.29 -18.19
C LYS A 221 24.45 16.96 -17.88
N ASP A 222 25.70 16.76 -18.28
CA ASP A 222 26.42 15.50 -18.09
C ASP A 222 26.75 15.15 -16.62
N ASN A 223 26.70 16.17 -15.77
CA ASN A 223 26.92 15.98 -14.33
C ASN A 223 25.69 15.50 -13.55
N TYR A 224 24.61 15.07 -14.20
CA TYR A 224 23.45 14.47 -13.55
C TYR A 224 23.43 12.94 -13.70
N MET A 225 22.89 12.26 -12.68
CA MET A 225 22.64 10.82 -12.67
C MET A 225 21.22 10.56 -12.17
N ILE A 226 20.43 9.82 -12.92
CA ILE A 226 19.09 9.37 -12.51
C ILE A 226 19.20 7.95 -11.96
N LEU A 227 18.77 7.75 -10.73
CA LEU A 227 18.69 6.45 -10.06
C LEU A 227 17.23 6.08 -9.87
N ILE A 228 16.78 4.97 -10.46
CA ILE A 228 15.41 4.50 -10.37
C ILE A 228 15.39 3.21 -9.56
N GLY A 229 14.87 3.28 -8.33
CA GLY A 229 14.65 2.12 -7.46
C GLY A 229 13.28 1.49 -7.68
N GLY A 230 13.22 0.16 -7.61
CA GLY A 230 12.01 -0.61 -7.70
C GLY A 230 12.07 -1.75 -8.71
N THR A 231 11.02 -2.57 -8.68
CA THR A 231 10.82 -3.71 -9.59
C THR A 231 9.46 -3.62 -10.28
N GLY A 232 9.26 -4.35 -11.37
CA GLY A 232 7.98 -4.37 -12.07
C GLY A 232 8.07 -4.84 -13.51
N ALA A 233 6.92 -4.99 -14.15
CA ALA A 233 6.78 -5.55 -15.49
C ALA A 233 7.50 -4.75 -16.59
N LEU A 234 7.78 -3.46 -16.36
CA LEU A 234 8.46 -2.63 -17.36
C LEU A 234 9.98 -2.62 -17.24
N ARG A 235 10.58 -3.40 -16.32
CA ARG A 235 12.03 -3.38 -16.08
C ARG A 235 12.85 -3.59 -17.36
N GLU A 236 12.53 -4.63 -18.11
CA GLU A 236 13.26 -4.98 -19.36
C GLU A 236 13.09 -3.88 -20.41
N LYS A 237 11.85 -3.45 -20.65
CA LYS A 237 11.54 -2.37 -21.59
C LYS A 237 12.28 -1.08 -21.26
N LEU A 238 12.29 -0.65 -20.00
CA LEU A 238 13.01 0.56 -19.57
C LEU A 238 14.52 0.41 -19.72
N GLN A 239 15.06 -0.81 -19.47
CA GLN A 239 16.49 -1.08 -19.69
C GLN A 239 16.87 -1.05 -21.17
N GLU A 240 16.02 -1.57 -22.05
CA GLU A 240 16.19 -1.48 -23.51
C GLU A 240 16.15 -0.02 -23.99
N GLU A 241 15.25 0.79 -23.46
CA GLU A 241 15.16 2.22 -23.75
C GLU A 241 16.43 2.97 -23.32
N ILE A 242 16.94 2.74 -22.10
CA ILE A 242 18.21 3.29 -21.63
C ILE A 242 19.37 2.89 -22.55
N ASN A 243 19.38 1.64 -23.02
CA ASN A 243 20.43 1.14 -23.89
C ASN A 243 20.36 1.76 -25.29
N SER A 244 19.19 1.81 -25.90
CA SER A 244 18.97 2.36 -27.25
C SER A 244 19.27 3.87 -27.34
N MET A 245 19.02 4.58 -26.25
CA MET A 245 19.33 6.01 -26.11
C MET A 245 20.77 6.28 -25.64
N HIS A 246 21.61 5.25 -25.47
CA HIS A 246 22.99 5.36 -24.95
C HIS A 246 23.09 6.04 -23.57
N LEU A 247 22.11 5.86 -22.69
CA LEU A 247 22.00 6.56 -21.40
C LEU A 247 22.57 5.78 -20.21
N ARG A 248 23.33 4.70 -20.41
CA ARG A 248 23.90 3.86 -19.31
C ARG A 248 24.75 4.65 -18.32
N GLY A 249 25.37 5.75 -18.78
CA GLY A 249 26.16 6.66 -17.94
C GLY A 249 25.34 7.74 -17.22
N LYS A 250 24.05 7.88 -17.52
CA LYS A 250 23.15 8.90 -16.96
C LYS A 250 21.91 8.34 -16.22
N VAL A 251 21.50 7.10 -16.52
CA VAL A 251 20.34 6.45 -15.89
C VAL A 251 20.71 5.05 -15.43
N LYS A 252 20.30 4.69 -14.22
CA LYS A 252 20.49 3.36 -13.66
C LYS A 252 19.22 2.84 -13.00
N LEU A 253 18.79 1.65 -13.40
CA LEU A 253 17.75 0.88 -12.69
C LEU A 253 18.41 0.11 -11.54
N LEU A 254 18.10 0.47 -10.30
CA LEU A 254 18.69 -0.13 -9.10
C LEU A 254 18.13 -1.51 -8.79
N GLY A 255 16.90 -1.80 -9.23
CA GLY A 255 16.15 -2.96 -8.77
C GLY A 255 15.48 -2.68 -7.42
N HIS A 256 15.26 -3.73 -6.65
CA HIS A 256 14.69 -3.60 -5.31
C HIS A 256 15.66 -2.82 -4.41
N VAL A 257 15.15 -1.78 -3.77
CA VAL A 257 15.86 -1.02 -2.73
C VAL A 257 15.25 -1.45 -1.41
N SER A 258 16.07 -1.99 -0.51
CA SER A 258 15.59 -2.45 0.80
C SER A 258 15.19 -1.28 1.70
N GLY A 259 14.35 -1.55 2.71
CA GLY A 259 13.96 -0.54 3.70
C GLY A 259 15.16 0.04 4.46
N GLU A 260 16.23 -0.73 4.63
CA GLU A 260 17.47 -0.30 5.29
C GLU A 260 18.31 0.62 4.40
N GLU A 261 18.36 0.37 3.10
CA GLU A 261 19.11 1.19 2.15
C GLU A 261 18.38 2.47 1.75
N LEU A 262 17.04 2.45 1.78
CA LEU A 262 16.19 3.51 1.28
C LEU A 262 16.48 4.89 1.91
N PRO A 263 16.65 5.03 3.24
CA PRO A 263 17.01 6.31 3.85
C PRO A 263 18.31 6.88 3.31
N SER A 264 19.29 6.01 3.00
CA SER A 264 20.58 6.44 2.45
C SER A 264 20.45 6.98 1.02
N TYR A 265 19.57 6.41 0.18
CA TYR A 265 19.29 6.96 -1.14
C TYR A 265 18.59 8.32 -1.06
N TYR A 266 17.63 8.49 -0.14
CA TYR A 266 17.01 9.79 0.10
C TYR A 266 18.02 10.83 0.62
N GLY A 267 18.90 10.44 1.54
CA GLY A 267 19.94 11.33 2.06
C GLY A 267 21.06 11.67 1.06
N ALA A 268 21.27 10.80 0.07
CA ALA A 268 22.31 11.00 -0.93
C ALA A 268 21.82 11.79 -2.16
N CYS A 269 20.51 11.79 -2.47
CA CYS A 269 20.00 12.47 -3.66
C CYS A 269 19.92 13.98 -3.45
N ASP A 270 20.14 14.71 -4.56
CA ASP A 270 19.93 16.15 -4.63
C ASP A 270 18.45 16.49 -4.90
N VAL A 271 17.76 15.61 -5.63
CA VAL A 271 16.34 15.76 -6.00
C VAL A 271 15.67 14.40 -5.95
N PHE A 272 14.49 14.33 -5.31
CA PHE A 272 13.57 13.20 -5.46
C PHE A 272 12.52 13.53 -6.52
N CYS A 273 12.34 12.64 -7.51
CA CYS A 273 11.43 12.86 -8.62
C CYS A 273 10.35 11.78 -8.68
N LEU A 274 9.09 12.20 -8.76
CA LEU A 274 7.94 11.35 -9.09
C LEU A 274 7.39 11.78 -10.45
N SER A 275 7.44 10.90 -11.44
CA SER A 275 6.96 11.14 -12.81
C SER A 275 5.52 10.62 -13.05
N SER A 276 4.82 10.22 -12.00
CA SER A 276 3.44 9.69 -12.06
C SER A 276 2.39 10.76 -11.85
#